data_35acaf5543f1985fb851d2c917e2f850
#
_entry.id   35acaf5543f1985fb851d2c917e2f850
#
_cell.length_a   1.000
_cell.length_b   1.000
_cell.length_c   1.000
_cell.angle_alpha   90.00
_cell.angle_beta   90.00
_cell.angle_gamma   90.00
#
_symmetry.space_group_name_H-M   'P 1'
#
loop_
_entity.id
_entity.type
_entity.pdbx_description
1 polymer ?
#
loop_
_entity_poly.entity_id
_entity_poly.type
_entity_poly.pdbx_seq_one_letter_code
_entity_poly.pdbx_strand_id
1 'polypeptide(L)'
;TTWAEAVAKAKAENKLIFIDFYTQWCGPCLNMAQTVFSLPTVGYYYNQTFINLKIDAEEGEGITLAKKYGVRSYPTYAFIDPATEEIVHRSSSRQTPEQFIQTGKDANIPTKRSFYLQEQYTKGNRERAFLIDYINYHYSVYARNNVQAAFDELIKGGAKLTDPDVWEAYVNTINGMNPYLKQVSDNYADFCQRFGKKAVDAKLAKETSYGELAEIEAYATMKEKISI
;
A
#
# COMPACT_ATOMS: atom_id res chain seq x y z
N THR A 1 -17.34 -22.38 -7.11
CA THR A 1 -17.80 -21.94 -5.77
C THR A 1 -18.63 -20.69 -5.93
N THR A 2 -19.89 -20.75 -5.58
CA THR A 2 -20.82 -19.60 -5.57
C THR A 2 -20.52 -18.69 -4.37
N TRP A 3 -21.05 -17.46 -4.40
CA TRP A 3 -20.95 -16.55 -3.25
C TRP A 3 -21.52 -17.17 -1.97
N ALA A 4 -22.70 -17.78 -2.05
CA ALA A 4 -23.35 -18.42 -0.90
C ALA A 4 -22.52 -19.56 -0.29
N GLU A 5 -21.92 -20.41 -1.13
CA GLU A 5 -21.01 -21.48 -0.67
C GLU A 5 -19.75 -20.92 0.01
N ALA A 6 -19.19 -19.83 -0.55
CA ALA A 6 -18.02 -19.17 0.03
C ALA A 6 -18.33 -18.58 1.41
N VAL A 7 -19.48 -17.92 1.57
CA VAL A 7 -19.93 -17.35 2.85
C VAL A 7 -20.12 -18.48 3.88
N ALA A 8 -20.80 -19.56 3.51
CA ALA A 8 -21.03 -20.70 4.42
C ALA A 8 -19.70 -21.33 4.88
N LYS A 9 -18.77 -21.54 3.94
CA LYS A 9 -17.45 -22.09 4.23
C LYS A 9 -16.63 -21.15 5.11
N ALA A 10 -16.63 -19.86 4.82
CA ALA A 10 -15.89 -18.86 5.57
C ALA A 10 -16.39 -18.76 7.02
N LYS A 11 -17.70 -18.80 7.24
CA LYS A 11 -18.30 -18.88 8.58
C LYS A 11 -17.86 -20.13 9.33
N ALA A 12 -17.88 -21.31 8.68
CA ALA A 12 -17.49 -22.58 9.29
C ALA A 12 -16.00 -22.62 9.65
N GLU A 13 -15.13 -22.01 8.83
CA GLU A 13 -13.69 -21.99 9.05
C GLU A 13 -13.19 -20.75 9.82
N ASN A 14 -14.07 -19.81 10.16
CA ASN A 14 -13.72 -18.52 10.79
C ASN A 14 -12.62 -17.76 10.03
N LYS A 15 -12.80 -17.68 8.71
CA LYS A 15 -11.86 -16.99 7.81
C LYS A 15 -12.53 -15.84 7.10
N LEU A 16 -11.78 -14.78 6.74
CA LEU A 16 -12.25 -13.78 5.79
C LEU A 16 -12.40 -14.41 4.40
N ILE A 17 -13.31 -13.85 3.60
CA ILE A 17 -13.41 -14.16 2.17
C ILE A 17 -12.53 -13.16 1.43
N PHE A 18 -11.62 -13.67 0.61
CA PHE A 18 -10.86 -12.87 -0.35
C PHE A 18 -11.52 -12.95 -1.72
N ILE A 19 -11.72 -11.82 -2.38
CA ILE A 19 -12.25 -11.74 -3.75
C ILE A 19 -11.26 -10.97 -4.62
N ASP A 20 -10.81 -11.62 -5.72
CA ASP A 20 -10.17 -10.97 -6.86
C ASP A 20 -11.26 -10.60 -7.87
N PHE A 21 -11.65 -9.33 -7.92
CA PHE A 21 -12.53 -8.80 -8.96
C PHE A 21 -11.72 -8.45 -10.21
N TYR A 22 -12.01 -9.13 -11.31
CA TYR A 22 -11.34 -8.94 -12.58
C TYR A 22 -12.35 -8.76 -13.73
N THR A 23 -11.86 -8.48 -14.93
CA THR A 23 -12.60 -8.55 -16.19
C THR A 23 -11.74 -9.22 -17.25
N GLN A 24 -12.37 -9.73 -18.31
CA GLN A 24 -11.69 -10.47 -19.40
C GLN A 24 -10.66 -9.61 -20.16
N TRP A 25 -10.90 -8.31 -20.27
CA TRP A 25 -10.04 -7.36 -20.98
C TRP A 25 -8.96 -6.72 -20.09
N CYS A 26 -8.92 -7.03 -18.81
CA CYS A 26 -8.03 -6.41 -17.83
C CYS A 26 -6.59 -6.95 -17.94
N GLY A 27 -5.71 -6.24 -18.62
CA GLY A 27 -4.29 -6.59 -18.73
C GLY A 27 -3.57 -6.70 -17.39
N PRO A 28 -3.71 -5.74 -16.44
CA PRO A 28 -3.16 -5.87 -15.10
C PRO A 28 -3.64 -7.10 -14.32
N CYS A 29 -4.90 -7.53 -14.50
CA CYS A 29 -5.44 -8.75 -13.88
C CYS A 29 -4.77 -10.01 -14.43
N LEU A 30 -4.57 -10.07 -15.76
CA LEU A 30 -3.86 -11.17 -16.39
C LEU A 30 -2.40 -11.23 -15.90
N ASN A 31 -1.74 -10.09 -15.80
CA ASN A 31 -0.38 -10.02 -15.26
C ASN A 31 -0.32 -10.60 -13.83
N MET A 32 -1.21 -10.17 -12.93
CA MET A 32 -1.27 -10.69 -11.56
C MET A 32 -1.51 -12.21 -11.53
N ALA A 33 -2.41 -12.71 -12.37
CA ALA A 33 -2.68 -14.15 -12.46
C ALA A 33 -1.45 -14.95 -12.87
N GLN A 34 -0.67 -14.42 -13.84
CA GLN A 34 0.51 -15.12 -14.39
C GLN A 34 1.76 -15.00 -13.53
N THR A 35 1.97 -13.88 -12.84
CA THR A 35 3.24 -13.57 -12.18
C THR A 35 3.19 -13.58 -10.65
N VAL A 36 1.99 -13.51 -10.06
CA VAL A 36 1.82 -13.45 -8.61
C VAL A 36 0.97 -14.60 -8.09
N PHE A 37 -0.26 -14.78 -8.60
CA PHE A 37 -1.17 -15.82 -8.09
C PHE A 37 -0.70 -17.24 -8.42
N SER A 38 0.09 -17.40 -9.49
CA SER A 38 0.69 -18.67 -9.87
C SER A 38 1.85 -19.13 -8.95
N LEU A 39 2.35 -18.23 -8.11
CA LEU A 39 3.48 -18.55 -7.23
C LEU A 39 3.04 -19.43 -6.05
N PRO A 40 3.74 -20.56 -5.79
CA PRO A 40 3.40 -21.46 -4.68
C PRO A 40 3.35 -20.75 -3.31
N THR A 41 4.26 -19.80 -3.06
CA THR A 41 4.31 -19.04 -1.80
C THR A 41 3.07 -18.18 -1.57
N VAL A 42 2.58 -17.53 -2.62
CA VAL A 42 1.36 -16.72 -2.59
C VAL A 42 0.13 -17.63 -2.42
N GLY A 43 0.03 -18.66 -3.26
CA GLY A 43 -1.07 -19.62 -3.21
C GLY A 43 -1.15 -20.33 -1.85
N TYR A 44 -0.01 -20.76 -1.30
CA TYR A 44 0.03 -21.37 0.03
C TYR A 44 -0.53 -20.42 1.10
N TYR A 45 -0.03 -19.18 1.17
CA TYR A 45 -0.48 -18.20 2.16
C TYR A 45 -1.97 -17.92 2.04
N TYR A 46 -2.46 -17.59 0.84
CA TYR A 46 -3.87 -17.24 0.65
C TYR A 46 -4.83 -18.40 0.88
N ASN A 47 -4.48 -19.61 0.45
CA ASN A 47 -5.32 -20.79 0.64
C ASN A 47 -5.41 -21.24 2.11
N GLN A 48 -4.36 -21.03 2.90
CA GLN A 48 -4.41 -21.32 4.33
C GLN A 48 -5.20 -20.26 5.10
N THR A 49 -5.19 -19.02 4.61
CA THR A 49 -5.64 -17.85 5.37
C THR A 49 -7.08 -17.44 5.06
N PHE A 50 -7.51 -17.59 3.81
CA PHE A 50 -8.78 -17.06 3.30
C PHE A 50 -9.61 -18.11 2.59
N ILE A 51 -10.91 -17.82 2.43
CA ILE A 51 -11.72 -18.45 1.40
C ILE A 51 -11.62 -17.59 0.15
N ASN A 52 -10.99 -18.14 -0.89
CA ASN A 52 -10.61 -17.35 -2.08
C ASN A 52 -11.66 -17.50 -3.18
N LEU A 53 -12.06 -16.37 -3.75
CA LEU A 53 -12.89 -16.26 -4.94
C LEU A 53 -12.18 -15.44 -6.01
N LYS A 54 -12.34 -15.86 -7.27
CA LYS A 54 -11.98 -15.07 -8.44
C LYS A 54 -13.27 -14.82 -9.23
N ILE A 55 -13.66 -13.56 -9.36
CA ILE A 55 -14.98 -13.17 -9.83
C ILE A 55 -14.84 -12.22 -11.02
N ASP A 56 -15.42 -12.61 -12.17
CA ASP A 56 -15.59 -11.68 -13.30
C ASP A 56 -16.67 -10.66 -12.94
N ALA A 57 -16.28 -9.40 -12.86
CA ALA A 57 -17.17 -8.32 -12.44
C ALA A 57 -18.24 -7.95 -13.49
N GLU A 58 -18.13 -8.49 -14.71
CA GLU A 58 -19.04 -8.25 -15.83
C GLU A 58 -19.92 -9.46 -16.17
N GLU A 59 -19.79 -10.58 -15.42
CA GLU A 59 -20.55 -11.80 -15.67
C GLU A 59 -21.27 -12.31 -14.40
N GLY A 60 -22.46 -12.87 -14.61
CA GLY A 60 -23.21 -13.63 -13.60
C GLY A 60 -23.41 -12.85 -12.27
N GLU A 61 -23.16 -13.54 -11.16
CA GLU A 61 -23.27 -12.94 -9.82
C GLU A 61 -22.20 -11.84 -9.57
N GLY A 62 -21.13 -11.82 -10.36
CA GLY A 62 -20.06 -10.84 -10.27
C GLY A 62 -20.53 -9.42 -10.49
N ILE A 63 -21.49 -9.19 -11.39
CA ILE A 63 -22.10 -7.87 -11.64
C ILE A 63 -22.71 -7.32 -10.34
N THR A 64 -23.47 -8.15 -9.66
CA THR A 64 -24.14 -7.76 -8.40
C THR A 64 -23.15 -7.55 -7.27
N LEU A 65 -22.17 -8.43 -7.13
CA LEU A 65 -21.13 -8.34 -6.10
C LEU A 65 -20.20 -7.15 -6.32
N ALA A 66 -19.78 -6.89 -7.57
CA ALA A 66 -18.98 -5.71 -7.89
C ALA A 66 -19.70 -4.40 -7.55
N LYS A 67 -21.01 -4.34 -7.83
CA LYS A 67 -21.85 -3.20 -7.46
C LYS A 67 -22.01 -3.09 -5.94
N LYS A 68 -22.34 -4.21 -5.24
CA LYS A 68 -22.47 -4.27 -3.77
C LYS A 68 -21.23 -3.73 -3.08
N TYR A 69 -20.05 -4.12 -3.55
CA TYR A 69 -18.78 -3.73 -2.95
C TYR A 69 -18.14 -2.49 -3.59
N GLY A 70 -18.84 -1.78 -4.47
CA GLY A 70 -18.38 -0.51 -5.05
C GLY A 70 -17.08 -0.63 -5.83
N VAL A 71 -16.91 -1.72 -6.61
CA VAL A 71 -15.75 -1.93 -7.48
C VAL A 71 -15.82 -0.98 -8.66
N ARG A 72 -14.73 -0.22 -8.91
CA ARG A 72 -14.66 0.81 -9.97
C ARG A 72 -13.44 0.69 -10.86
N SER A 73 -12.53 -0.20 -10.55
CA SER A 73 -11.29 -0.44 -11.31
C SER A 73 -10.84 -1.88 -11.13
N TYR A 74 -10.01 -2.37 -12.03
CA TYR A 74 -9.54 -3.76 -12.03
C TYR A 74 -8.01 -3.84 -12.13
N PRO A 75 -7.38 -4.79 -11.41
CA PRO A 75 -8.00 -5.66 -10.41
C PRO A 75 -8.37 -4.89 -9.12
N THR A 76 -9.44 -5.31 -8.45
CA THR A 76 -9.76 -4.91 -7.08
C THR A 76 -9.78 -6.15 -6.20
N TYR A 77 -9.06 -6.08 -5.08
CA TYR A 77 -8.96 -7.11 -4.06
C TYR A 77 -9.82 -6.71 -2.87
N ALA A 78 -10.83 -7.49 -2.56
CA ALA A 78 -11.74 -7.23 -1.45
C ALA A 78 -11.63 -8.35 -0.41
N PHE A 79 -11.59 -7.97 0.86
CA PHE A 79 -11.62 -8.89 1.99
C PHE A 79 -12.91 -8.64 2.76
N ILE A 80 -13.72 -9.68 2.89
CA ILE A 80 -15.09 -9.61 3.39
C ILE A 80 -15.18 -10.37 4.71
N ASP A 81 -15.80 -9.76 5.70
CA ASP A 81 -16.18 -10.44 6.93
C ASP A 81 -17.42 -11.34 6.64
N PRO A 82 -17.32 -12.67 6.79
CA PRO A 82 -18.43 -13.53 6.47
C PRO A 82 -19.63 -13.39 7.41
N ALA A 83 -19.46 -12.85 8.63
CA ALA A 83 -20.54 -12.68 9.58
C ALA A 83 -21.46 -11.51 9.19
N THR A 84 -20.90 -10.41 8.76
CA THR A 84 -21.64 -9.20 8.37
C THR A 84 -21.81 -9.05 6.86
N GLU A 85 -21.02 -9.79 6.08
CA GLU A 85 -20.87 -9.65 4.62
C GLU A 85 -20.42 -8.23 4.20
N GLU A 86 -19.77 -7.51 5.10
CA GLU A 86 -19.19 -6.19 4.82
C GLU A 86 -17.73 -6.30 4.41
N ILE A 87 -17.30 -5.39 3.55
CA ILE A 87 -15.90 -5.27 3.17
C ILE A 87 -15.11 -4.61 4.32
N VAL A 88 -14.06 -5.30 4.78
CA VAL A 88 -13.22 -4.83 5.88
C VAL A 88 -11.85 -4.31 5.42
N HIS A 89 -11.36 -4.81 4.30
CA HIS A 89 -10.11 -4.35 3.69
C HIS A 89 -10.21 -4.39 2.17
N ARG A 90 -9.57 -3.42 1.53
CA ARG A 90 -9.50 -3.32 0.06
C ARG A 90 -8.09 -2.99 -0.38
N SER A 91 -7.69 -3.56 -1.50
CA SER A 91 -6.51 -3.14 -2.24
C SER A 91 -6.79 -3.22 -3.74
N SER A 92 -5.87 -2.77 -4.57
CA SER A 92 -6.06 -2.72 -6.01
C SER A 92 -4.72 -2.69 -6.75
N SER A 93 -4.78 -2.74 -8.08
CA SER A 93 -3.65 -2.63 -8.98
C SER A 93 -2.67 -3.81 -8.94
N ARG A 94 -1.62 -3.70 -9.75
CA ARG A 94 -0.54 -4.68 -9.74
C ARG A 94 0.28 -4.55 -8.46
N GLN A 95 0.64 -5.69 -7.90
CA GLN A 95 1.48 -5.79 -6.70
C GLN A 95 2.59 -6.81 -6.95
N THR A 96 3.73 -6.64 -6.28
CA THR A 96 4.71 -7.73 -6.22
C THR A 96 4.20 -8.86 -5.33
N PRO A 97 4.78 -10.08 -5.41
CA PRO A 97 4.38 -11.19 -4.52
C PRO A 97 4.44 -10.81 -3.03
N GLU A 98 5.47 -10.09 -2.62
CA GLU A 98 5.68 -9.64 -1.24
C GLU A 98 4.60 -8.63 -0.83
N GLN A 99 4.29 -7.66 -1.69
CA GLN A 99 3.24 -6.68 -1.45
C GLN A 99 1.87 -7.35 -1.36
N PHE A 100 1.60 -8.34 -2.20
CA PHE A 100 0.33 -9.06 -2.19
C PHE A 100 0.16 -9.90 -0.92
N ILE A 101 1.23 -10.59 -0.46
CA ILE A 101 1.22 -11.28 0.83
C ILE A 101 1.02 -10.27 1.98
N GLN A 102 1.66 -9.09 1.92
CA GLN A 102 1.48 -8.06 2.94
C GLN A 102 0.03 -7.53 2.98
N THR A 103 -0.59 -7.33 1.81
CA THR A 103 -2.02 -6.98 1.70
C THR A 103 -2.90 -7.99 2.45
N GLY A 104 -2.64 -9.28 2.27
CA GLY A 104 -3.36 -10.33 3.01
C GLY A 104 -3.09 -10.31 4.53
N LYS A 105 -1.85 -10.04 4.95
CA LYS A 105 -1.51 -9.89 6.37
C LYS A 105 -2.26 -8.72 7.00
N ASP A 106 -2.28 -7.58 6.32
CA ASP A 106 -2.96 -6.37 6.79
C ASP A 106 -4.48 -6.58 6.91
N ALA A 107 -5.08 -7.33 6.00
CA ALA A 107 -6.49 -7.70 6.07
C ALA A 107 -6.84 -8.50 7.35
N ASN A 108 -5.91 -9.31 7.87
CA ASN A 108 -6.11 -10.09 9.10
C ASN A 108 -5.84 -9.31 10.39
N ILE A 109 -5.21 -8.15 10.30
CA ILE A 109 -4.94 -7.30 11.47
C ILE A 109 -6.01 -6.20 11.51
N PRO A 110 -6.99 -6.23 12.44
CA PRO A 110 -8.10 -5.29 12.46
C PRO A 110 -7.68 -3.82 12.36
N THR A 111 -6.59 -3.44 13.05
CA THR A 111 -6.08 -2.06 13.08
C THR A 111 -5.38 -1.62 11.80
N LYS A 112 -5.05 -2.56 10.88
CA LYS A 112 -4.43 -2.28 9.57
C LYS A 112 -5.41 -2.36 8.40
N ARG A 113 -6.65 -2.73 8.67
CA ARG A 113 -7.70 -2.79 7.64
C ARG A 113 -7.99 -1.40 7.07
N SER A 114 -8.13 -1.32 5.77
CA SER A 114 -8.33 -0.03 5.08
C SER A 114 -9.55 0.76 5.58
N PHE A 115 -10.65 0.07 5.90
CA PHE A 115 -11.84 0.71 6.42
C PHE A 115 -11.64 1.23 7.86
N TYR A 116 -10.94 0.47 8.71
CA TYR A 116 -10.53 0.94 10.03
C TYR A 116 -9.62 2.17 9.93
N LEU A 117 -8.60 2.12 9.09
CA LEU A 117 -7.66 3.23 8.89
C LEU A 117 -8.40 4.50 8.43
N GLN A 118 -9.31 4.37 7.46
CA GLN A 118 -10.09 5.50 6.97
C GLN A 118 -11.03 6.07 8.05
N GLU A 119 -11.70 5.22 8.80
CA GLU A 119 -12.59 5.62 9.90
C GLU A 119 -11.82 6.36 10.99
N GLN A 120 -10.71 5.80 11.47
CA GLN A 120 -9.90 6.40 12.51
C GLN A 120 -9.29 7.74 12.09
N TYR A 121 -8.82 7.83 10.84
CA TYR A 121 -8.32 9.10 10.30
C TYR A 121 -9.40 10.17 10.28
N THR A 122 -10.61 9.81 9.86
CA THR A 122 -11.78 10.71 9.84
C THR A 122 -12.19 11.13 11.25
N LYS A 123 -12.06 10.24 12.25
CA LYS A 123 -12.29 10.54 13.68
C LYS A 123 -11.19 11.39 14.32
N GLY A 124 -10.15 11.73 13.58
CA GLY A 124 -9.07 12.60 14.06
C GLY A 124 -7.93 11.87 14.75
N ASN A 125 -7.81 10.54 14.62
CA ASN A 125 -6.62 9.84 15.12
C ASN A 125 -5.38 10.32 14.35
N ARG A 126 -4.37 10.77 15.11
CA ARG A 126 -3.09 11.29 14.59
C ARG A 126 -1.90 10.68 15.32
N GLU A 127 -2.12 9.56 16.00
CA GLU A 127 -1.02 8.83 16.64
C GLU A 127 0.03 8.40 15.61
N ARG A 128 1.30 8.48 15.99
CA ARG A 128 2.44 8.24 15.09
C ARG A 128 2.37 6.89 14.38
N ALA A 129 2.19 5.80 15.14
CA ALA A 129 2.12 4.46 14.57
C ALA A 129 0.92 4.30 13.62
N PHE A 130 -0.23 4.87 13.98
CA PHE A 130 -1.43 4.89 13.14
C PHE A 130 -1.20 5.65 11.83
N LEU A 131 -0.59 6.85 11.87
CA LEU A 131 -0.30 7.63 10.67
C LEU A 131 0.66 6.90 9.74
N ILE A 132 1.65 6.19 10.26
CA ILE A 132 2.56 5.36 9.46
C ILE A 132 1.81 4.23 8.75
N ASP A 133 0.92 3.51 9.44
CA ASP A 133 0.09 2.47 8.83
C ASP A 133 -0.86 3.05 7.76
N TYR A 134 -1.46 4.21 8.03
CA TYR A 134 -2.31 4.93 7.07
C TYR A 134 -1.53 5.36 5.81
N ILE A 135 -0.33 5.90 5.98
CA ILE A 135 0.57 6.29 4.88
C ILE A 135 0.93 5.06 4.03
N ASN A 136 1.37 3.98 4.65
CA ASN A 136 1.76 2.75 3.96
C ASN A 136 0.60 2.15 3.16
N TYR A 137 -0.59 2.09 3.76
CA TYR A 137 -1.79 1.64 3.06
C TYR A 137 -2.09 2.52 1.83
N HIS A 138 -2.18 3.84 2.01
CA HIS A 138 -2.50 4.75 0.91
C HIS A 138 -1.43 4.76 -0.20
N TYR A 139 -0.17 4.54 0.17
CA TYR A 139 0.89 4.35 -0.80
C TYR A 139 0.67 3.09 -1.65
N SER A 140 0.29 1.97 -1.02
CA SER A 140 0.06 0.69 -1.69
C SER A 140 -1.08 0.73 -2.71
N VAL A 141 -2.05 1.62 -2.51
CA VAL A 141 -3.20 1.83 -3.43
C VAL A 141 -3.07 3.09 -4.29
N TYR A 142 -1.85 3.65 -4.41
CA TYR A 142 -1.52 4.80 -5.26
C TYR A 142 -2.24 6.11 -4.90
N ALA A 143 -2.79 6.25 -3.70
CA ALA A 143 -3.46 7.45 -3.20
C ALA A 143 -2.45 8.53 -2.72
N ARG A 144 -1.65 9.07 -3.65
CA ARG A 144 -0.48 9.94 -3.35
C ARG A 144 -0.82 11.19 -2.53
N ASN A 145 -1.98 11.80 -2.78
CA ASN A 145 -2.40 12.99 -2.02
C ASN A 145 -2.65 12.65 -0.54
N ASN A 146 -3.22 11.48 -0.25
CA ASN A 146 -3.44 11.02 1.12
C ASN A 146 -2.10 10.74 1.81
N VAL A 147 -1.15 10.14 1.10
CA VAL A 147 0.21 9.88 1.59
C VAL A 147 0.89 11.17 2.01
N GLN A 148 0.93 12.17 1.12
CA GLN A 148 1.58 13.45 1.40
C GLN A 148 0.92 14.18 2.57
N ALA A 149 -0.41 14.28 2.57
CA ALA A 149 -1.15 14.95 3.64
C ALA A 149 -0.90 14.31 5.01
N ALA A 150 -0.96 12.97 5.09
CA ALA A 150 -0.74 12.26 6.34
C ALA A 150 0.73 12.35 6.80
N PHE A 151 1.69 12.36 5.88
CA PHE A 151 3.09 12.54 6.21
C PHE A 151 3.37 13.95 6.77
N ASP A 152 2.78 14.98 6.16
CA ASP A 152 2.88 16.36 6.64
C ASP A 152 2.27 16.50 8.06
N GLU A 153 1.15 15.84 8.32
CA GLU A 153 0.54 15.78 9.66
C GLU A 153 1.42 15.05 10.68
N LEU A 154 2.07 13.95 10.27
CA LEU A 154 3.02 13.20 11.10
C LEU A 154 4.18 14.10 11.57
N ILE A 155 4.79 14.83 10.64
CA ILE A 155 5.89 15.75 10.95
C ILE A 155 5.39 16.94 11.78
N LYS A 156 4.25 17.53 11.44
CA LYS A 156 3.62 18.62 12.20
C LYS A 156 3.28 18.21 13.62
N GLY A 157 2.95 16.94 13.85
CA GLY A 157 2.71 16.34 15.16
C GLY A 157 3.96 16.13 16.02
N GLY A 158 5.14 16.50 15.51
CA GLY A 158 6.41 16.46 16.25
C GLY A 158 7.30 15.25 15.94
N ALA A 159 6.90 14.37 15.03
CA ALA A 159 7.77 13.30 14.54
C ALA A 159 8.94 13.91 13.75
N LYS A 160 10.13 13.33 13.89
CA LYS A 160 11.34 13.83 13.23
C LYS A 160 11.72 12.91 12.08
N LEU A 161 12.16 13.48 10.97
CA LEU A 161 12.63 12.70 9.81
C LEU A 161 13.83 11.81 10.16
N THR A 162 14.54 12.14 11.25
CA THR A 162 15.65 11.35 11.82
C THR A 162 15.21 10.20 12.73
N ASP A 163 13.92 10.04 12.98
CA ASP A 163 13.40 8.88 13.72
C ASP A 163 13.34 7.67 12.76
N PRO A 164 13.77 6.47 13.19
CA PRO A 164 13.96 5.33 12.26
C PRO A 164 12.70 4.91 11.48
N ASP A 165 11.55 4.86 12.14
CA ASP A 165 10.27 4.49 11.53
C ASP A 165 9.71 5.58 10.59
N VAL A 166 9.96 6.86 10.92
CA VAL A 166 9.61 7.99 10.04
C VAL A 166 10.51 8.04 8.81
N TRP A 167 11.81 7.78 9.00
CA TRP A 167 12.76 7.65 7.90
C TRP A 167 12.36 6.53 6.95
N GLU A 168 12.02 5.36 7.48
CA GLU A 168 11.56 4.22 6.68
C GLU A 168 10.29 4.57 5.88
N ALA A 169 9.29 5.16 6.53
CA ALA A 169 8.08 5.62 5.87
C ALA A 169 8.41 6.65 4.77
N TYR A 170 9.28 7.63 5.05
CA TYR A 170 9.72 8.63 4.07
C TYR A 170 10.37 8.00 2.85
N VAL A 171 11.36 7.12 3.06
CA VAL A 171 12.11 6.49 1.96
C VAL A 171 11.18 5.69 1.06
N ASN A 172 10.23 4.99 1.64
CA ASN A 172 9.35 4.07 0.92
C ASN A 172 8.16 4.76 0.24
N THR A 173 7.66 5.87 0.77
CA THR A 173 6.35 6.40 0.36
C THR A 173 6.34 7.82 -0.19
N ILE A 174 7.29 8.67 0.19
CA ILE A 174 7.37 10.06 -0.27
C ILE A 174 8.37 10.15 -1.42
N ASN A 175 7.92 10.56 -2.60
CA ASN A 175 8.74 10.65 -3.80
C ASN A 175 8.70 12.05 -4.41
N GLY A 176 9.66 12.33 -5.29
CA GLY A 176 9.78 13.61 -5.99
C GLY A 176 10.29 14.74 -5.11
N MET A 177 10.15 15.95 -5.66
CA MET A 177 10.55 17.19 -4.96
C MET A 177 9.62 17.47 -3.79
N ASN A 178 10.20 17.55 -2.61
CA ASN A 178 9.49 17.87 -1.38
C ASN A 178 10.45 18.52 -0.36
N PRO A 179 9.94 19.26 0.64
CA PRO A 179 10.78 19.93 1.65
C PRO A 179 11.68 18.97 2.43
N TYR A 180 11.27 17.71 2.58
CA TYR A 180 12.03 16.70 3.32
C TYR A 180 13.28 16.25 2.59
N LEU A 181 13.24 16.20 1.24
CA LEU A 181 14.42 15.91 0.42
C LEU A 181 15.51 16.97 0.62
N LYS A 182 15.11 18.25 0.67
CA LYS A 182 16.02 19.34 0.98
C LYS A 182 16.61 19.20 2.39
N GLN A 183 15.79 18.86 3.38
CA GLN A 183 16.25 18.62 4.75
C GLN A 183 17.29 17.51 4.82
N VAL A 184 17.10 16.39 4.10
CA VAL A 184 18.07 15.29 4.02
C VAL A 184 19.38 15.78 3.40
N SER A 185 19.32 16.53 2.31
CA SER A 185 20.48 17.09 1.62
C SER A 185 21.27 18.04 2.51
N ASP A 186 20.59 18.99 3.14
CA ASP A 186 21.21 19.99 4.01
C ASP A 186 21.90 19.37 5.25
N ASN A 187 21.38 18.23 5.72
CA ASN A 187 21.90 17.51 6.89
C ASN A 187 22.51 16.16 6.52
N TYR A 188 23.06 16.03 5.31
CA TYR A 188 23.53 14.78 4.72
C TYR A 188 24.41 13.94 5.64
N ALA A 189 25.40 14.56 6.31
CA ALA A 189 26.34 13.85 7.18
C ALA A 189 25.62 13.18 8.38
N ASP A 190 24.64 13.86 9.01
CA ASP A 190 23.86 13.31 10.13
C ASP A 190 22.99 12.15 9.66
N PHE A 191 22.31 12.27 8.49
CA PHE A 191 21.53 11.19 7.92
C PHE A 191 22.39 9.96 7.56
N CYS A 192 23.57 10.18 6.97
CA CYS A 192 24.51 9.09 6.67
C CYS A 192 25.00 8.40 7.93
N GLN A 193 25.26 9.11 9.01
CA GLN A 193 25.65 8.53 10.28
C GLN A 193 24.55 7.65 10.88
N ARG A 194 23.29 8.07 10.77
CA ARG A 194 22.13 7.37 11.35
C ARG A 194 21.68 6.17 10.52
N PHE A 195 21.60 6.33 9.19
CA PHE A 195 20.94 5.36 8.31
C PHE A 195 21.86 4.71 7.30
N GLY A 196 23.13 5.09 7.28
CA GLY A 196 24.14 4.60 6.37
C GLY A 196 24.17 5.35 5.03
N LYS A 197 25.39 5.67 4.55
CA LYS A 197 25.62 6.41 3.31
C LYS A 197 24.86 5.81 2.12
N LYS A 198 24.92 4.50 1.94
CA LYS A 198 24.26 3.80 0.82
C LYS A 198 22.75 4.04 0.75
N ALA A 199 22.05 4.03 1.89
CA ALA A 199 20.61 4.24 1.95
C ALA A 199 20.22 5.70 1.64
N VAL A 200 20.99 6.65 2.16
CA VAL A 200 20.79 8.08 1.92
C VAL A 200 21.07 8.41 0.45
N ASP A 201 22.19 7.96 -0.10
CA ASP A 201 22.54 8.14 -1.52
C ASP A 201 21.47 7.57 -2.45
N ALA A 202 20.99 6.36 -2.15
CA ALA A 202 19.96 5.71 -2.96
C ALA A 202 18.65 6.52 -2.96
N LYS A 203 18.26 7.10 -1.82
CA LYS A 203 17.08 7.96 -1.75
C LYS A 203 17.27 9.23 -2.55
N LEU A 204 18.38 9.91 -2.36
CA LEU A 204 18.69 11.18 -3.09
C LEU A 204 18.81 10.92 -4.60
N ALA A 205 19.53 9.87 -5.03
CA ALA A 205 19.71 9.52 -6.44
C ALA A 205 18.39 9.16 -7.12
N LYS A 206 17.51 8.40 -6.44
CA LYS A 206 16.19 8.04 -6.96
C LYS A 206 15.36 9.28 -7.29
N GLU A 207 15.33 10.25 -6.38
CA GLU A 207 14.51 11.46 -6.57
C GLU A 207 15.12 12.43 -7.58
N THR A 208 16.45 12.47 -7.73
CA THR A 208 17.13 13.32 -8.71
C THR A 208 17.11 12.77 -10.14
N SER A 209 16.83 11.48 -10.34
CA SER A 209 16.74 10.87 -11.68
C SER A 209 15.45 11.21 -12.43
N TYR A 210 14.44 11.74 -11.77
CA TYR A 210 13.18 12.16 -12.37
C TYR A 210 13.26 13.63 -12.90
N GLY A 211 14.16 13.87 -13.80
CA GLY A 211 14.25 14.85 -14.91
C GLY A 211 13.88 16.32 -14.76
N GLU A 212 13.06 16.77 -13.85
CA GLU A 212 12.70 18.21 -13.69
C GLU A 212 13.62 18.96 -12.72
N LEU A 213 14.72 18.39 -12.35
CA LEU A 213 15.53 18.77 -11.21
C LEU A 213 16.76 19.59 -11.57
N ALA A 214 17.03 19.82 -12.85
CA ALA A 214 18.19 20.57 -13.34
C ALA A 214 18.12 22.07 -12.98
N GLU A 215 16.95 22.59 -12.65
CA GLU A 215 16.74 24.02 -12.42
C GLU A 215 16.85 24.46 -10.96
N ILE A 216 17.02 23.53 -10.01
CA ILE A 216 17.07 23.89 -8.59
C ILE A 216 18.48 23.70 -8.05
N GLU A 217 19.08 24.84 -7.62
CA GLU A 217 20.42 24.92 -7.05
C GLU A 217 20.72 23.87 -5.95
N ALA A 218 19.71 23.47 -5.17
CA ALA A 218 19.78 22.41 -4.16
C ALA A 218 20.12 21.03 -4.76
N TYR A 219 19.84 20.77 -6.03
CA TYR A 219 20.12 19.51 -6.72
C TYR A 219 21.54 19.41 -7.25
N ALA A 220 22.10 20.49 -7.72
CA ALA A 220 23.51 20.54 -8.09
C ALA A 220 24.37 20.11 -6.90
N THR A 221 24.07 20.66 -5.72
CA THR A 221 24.73 20.31 -4.45
C THR A 221 24.50 18.85 -4.03
N MET A 222 23.32 18.28 -4.28
CA MET A 222 23.07 16.87 -4.02
C MET A 222 23.85 15.94 -4.96
N LYS A 223 23.90 16.24 -6.26
CA LYS A 223 24.70 15.47 -7.23
C LYS A 223 26.18 15.45 -6.87
N GLU A 224 26.73 16.56 -6.45
CA GLU A 224 28.13 16.63 -5.99
C GLU A 224 28.39 15.75 -4.78
N LYS A 225 27.46 15.69 -3.80
CA LYS A 225 27.58 14.84 -2.61
C LYS A 225 27.46 13.34 -2.91
N ILE A 226 26.68 12.97 -3.93
CA ILE A 226 26.49 11.57 -4.34
C ILE A 226 27.63 11.05 -5.23
N SER A 227 28.31 11.95 -5.96
CA SER A 227 29.39 11.62 -6.90
C SER A 227 30.75 11.32 -6.25
N ILE A 228 30.86 11.49 -4.94
CA ILE A 228 32.06 11.24 -4.13
C ILE A 228 31.91 9.89 -3.39
#